data_95484e5cbabe949862ab3423703fa892
#
_entry.id   95484e5cbabe949862ab3423703fa892
#
_cell.length_a   1.000
_cell.length_b   1.000
_cell.length_c   1.000
_cell.angle_alpha   90.00
_cell.angle_beta   90.00
_cell.angle_gamma   90.00
#
_symmetry.space_group_name_H-M   'P 1'
#
loop_
_entity.id
_entity.type
_entity.pdbx_description
1 polymer ?
#
loop_
_entity_poly.entity_id
_entity_poly.type
_entity_poly.pdbx_seq_one_letter_code
_entity_poly.pdbx_strand_id
1 'polypeptide(L)'
;MTTGSKGKFRCAVVSVVKHGYVPRGVAAHPRFELVVVTDDADQPDWVHERNQAFADEFDIPYVKDVQQALQDYDVQVAVVSSEAERHCDLSIRAAEAGVHVVQDKPMSTSISECDRLVAAVEASGVKFLMWNRNFLPALVHARNAIEEGQIGQPYAIHVDFYFAKDSGPPKGSRAEGEPVTSWLDHQIAAHITGADGGVGQEPMGELKIEGIYPLGYIQYLLGAKVNRVFTRT
;
A
#
# COMPACT_ATOMS: atom_id res chain seq x y z
N MET A 1 29.71 24.30 -7.40
CA MET A 1 28.35 23.75 -7.48
C MET A 1 27.73 23.90 -6.11
N THR A 2 26.88 24.90 -5.96
CA THR A 2 26.20 25.16 -4.68
C THR A 2 25.15 24.10 -4.41
N THR A 3 25.34 23.31 -3.36
CA THR A 3 24.33 22.40 -2.82
C THR A 3 23.23 23.23 -2.16
N GLY A 4 22.28 23.71 -2.98
CA GLY A 4 21.03 24.23 -2.43
C GLY A 4 20.37 23.15 -1.59
N SER A 5 19.93 23.49 -0.39
CA SER A 5 19.13 22.62 0.47
C SER A 5 17.87 22.25 -0.34
N LYS A 6 17.82 21.02 -0.85
CA LYS A 6 16.61 20.52 -1.50
C LYS A 6 15.55 20.45 -0.40
N GLY A 7 14.46 21.21 -0.57
CA GLY A 7 13.30 21.14 0.31
C GLY A 7 12.78 19.69 0.43
N LYS A 8 11.99 19.42 1.46
CA LYS A 8 11.33 18.14 1.61
C LYS A 8 10.29 17.93 0.53
N PHE A 9 10.06 16.69 0.13
CA PHE A 9 8.93 16.34 -0.72
C PHE A 9 7.63 16.43 0.06
N ARG A 10 6.65 17.11 -0.48
CA ARG A 10 5.33 17.29 0.12
C ARG A 10 4.46 16.08 -0.17
N CYS A 11 3.98 15.42 0.89
CA CYS A 11 3.28 14.15 0.79
C CYS A 11 1.83 14.26 1.26
N ALA A 12 0.89 13.81 0.43
CA ALA A 12 -0.47 13.51 0.87
C ALA A 12 -0.57 12.07 1.36
N VAL A 13 -1.35 11.86 2.40
CA VAL A 13 -1.81 10.52 2.79
C VAL A 13 -3.22 10.33 2.24
N VAL A 14 -3.37 9.42 1.29
CA VAL A 14 -4.63 9.13 0.64
C VAL A 14 -5.22 7.89 1.29
N SER A 15 -6.13 8.11 2.21
CA SER A 15 -6.74 7.13 3.10
C SER A 15 -5.77 6.42 4.05
N VAL A 16 -6.20 6.16 5.28
CA VAL A 16 -5.43 5.43 6.32
C VAL A 16 -6.28 4.28 6.87
N VAL A 17 -6.84 3.49 5.98
CA VAL A 17 -7.72 2.39 6.40
C VAL A 17 -6.92 1.20 6.87
N LYS A 18 -5.84 0.86 6.17
CA LYS A 18 -5.15 -0.41 6.40
C LYS A 18 -3.82 -0.26 7.16
N HIS A 19 -2.81 0.21 6.51
CA HIS A 19 -1.44 0.16 7.02
C HIS A 19 -0.89 1.55 7.36
N GLY A 20 -1.41 2.19 8.39
CA GLY A 20 -0.96 3.50 8.87
C GLY A 20 0.56 3.61 9.15
N TYR A 21 1.27 2.48 9.26
CA TYR A 21 2.73 2.49 9.40
C TYR A 21 3.46 2.89 8.11
N VAL A 22 2.85 2.75 6.94
CA VAL A 22 3.45 3.19 5.66
C VAL A 22 3.60 4.71 5.64
N PRO A 23 2.53 5.52 5.81
CA PRO A 23 2.67 6.97 5.89
C PRO A 23 3.49 7.43 7.10
N ARG A 24 3.45 6.73 8.25
CA ARG A 24 4.34 7.04 9.38
C ARG A 24 5.82 6.83 9.03
N GLY A 25 6.14 5.79 8.27
CA GLY A 25 7.49 5.58 7.75
C GLY A 25 7.95 6.70 6.82
N VAL A 26 7.04 7.21 5.97
CA VAL A 26 7.31 8.38 5.13
C VAL A 26 7.54 9.62 5.98
N ALA A 27 6.70 9.88 6.99
CA ALA A 27 6.84 11.02 7.90
C ALA A 27 8.17 11.00 8.68
N ALA A 28 8.64 9.82 9.06
CA ALA A 28 9.91 9.66 9.79
C ALA A 28 11.15 9.91 8.90
N HIS A 29 11.01 9.94 7.60
CA HIS A 29 12.14 10.09 6.70
C HIS A 29 12.47 11.57 6.46
N PRO A 30 13.73 12.02 6.60
CA PRO A 30 14.11 13.44 6.61
C PRO A 30 13.84 14.20 5.31
N ARG A 31 13.61 13.50 4.21
CA ARG A 31 13.34 14.10 2.89
C ARG A 31 11.87 14.32 2.60
N PHE A 32 10.97 13.88 3.46
CA PHE A 32 9.53 13.97 3.25
C PHE A 32 8.85 14.76 4.36
N GLU A 33 7.72 15.36 4.05
CA GLU A 33 6.81 15.96 5.03
C GLU A 33 5.36 15.61 4.64
N LEU A 34 4.56 15.19 5.59
CA LEU A 34 3.13 15.02 5.40
C LEU A 34 2.48 16.42 5.45
N VAL A 35 1.63 16.73 4.49
CA VAL A 35 1.00 18.05 4.38
C VAL A 35 -0.52 17.99 4.42
N VAL A 36 -1.12 16.85 4.13
CA VAL A 36 -2.56 16.65 4.12
C VAL A 36 -2.89 15.16 4.21
N VAL A 37 -3.99 14.85 4.90
CA VAL A 37 -4.71 13.59 4.76
C VAL A 37 -5.92 13.83 3.89
N THR A 38 -6.25 12.89 3.01
CA THR A 38 -7.41 13.04 2.13
C THR A 38 -8.10 11.71 1.85
N ASP A 39 -9.37 11.80 1.53
CA ASP A 39 -10.19 10.71 1.01
C ASP A 39 -11.38 11.30 0.24
N ASP A 40 -12.18 10.46 -0.41
CA ASP A 40 -13.41 10.90 -1.07
C ASP A 40 -14.52 11.12 -0.04
N ALA A 41 -15.41 12.09 -0.29
CA ALA A 41 -16.46 12.49 0.65
C ALA A 41 -17.54 11.42 0.89
N ASP A 42 -17.68 10.49 -0.03
CA ASP A 42 -18.69 9.42 0.01
C ASP A 42 -18.27 8.20 0.82
N GLN A 43 -17.08 8.26 1.45
CA GLN A 43 -16.62 7.16 2.28
C GLN A 43 -17.42 7.02 3.58
N PRO A 44 -17.50 5.80 4.15
CA PRO A 44 -18.17 5.58 5.43
C PRO A 44 -17.56 6.39 6.58
N ASP A 45 -18.37 6.74 7.58
CA ASP A 45 -17.95 7.55 8.72
C ASP A 45 -16.72 7.00 9.44
N TRP A 46 -16.62 5.69 9.63
CA TRP A 46 -15.44 5.08 10.27
C TRP A 46 -14.14 5.28 9.48
N VAL A 47 -14.20 5.42 8.14
CA VAL A 47 -13.04 5.78 7.31
C VAL A 47 -12.65 7.23 7.58
N HIS A 48 -13.65 8.12 7.62
CA HIS A 48 -13.44 9.52 7.94
C HIS A 48 -12.86 9.72 9.34
N GLU A 49 -13.35 8.98 10.32
CA GLU A 49 -12.83 9.02 11.71
C GLU A 49 -11.35 8.60 11.77
N ARG A 50 -10.97 7.55 11.06
CA ARG A 50 -9.57 7.10 10.99
C ARG A 50 -8.68 8.11 10.30
N ASN A 51 -9.12 8.67 9.20
CA ASN A 51 -8.38 9.70 8.47
C ASN A 51 -8.20 10.96 9.30
N GLN A 52 -9.25 11.39 9.99
CA GLN A 52 -9.19 12.54 10.91
C GLN A 52 -8.23 12.28 12.07
N ALA A 53 -8.33 11.12 12.72
CA ALA A 53 -7.43 10.77 13.83
C ALA A 53 -5.95 10.74 13.40
N PHE A 54 -5.67 10.28 12.17
CA PHE A 54 -4.31 10.34 11.63
C PHE A 54 -3.87 11.78 11.32
N ALA A 55 -4.76 12.60 10.79
CA ALA A 55 -4.47 14.02 10.53
C ALA A 55 -4.17 14.77 11.84
N ASP A 56 -4.94 14.51 12.88
CA ASP A 56 -4.76 15.09 14.22
C ASP A 56 -3.42 14.65 14.84
N GLU A 57 -3.00 13.39 14.67
CA GLU A 57 -1.70 12.87 15.15
C GLU A 57 -0.51 13.66 14.59
N PHE A 58 -0.62 14.12 13.34
CA PHE A 58 0.46 14.83 12.66
C PHE A 58 0.25 16.35 12.56
N ASP A 59 -0.81 16.88 13.17
CA ASP A 59 -1.18 18.30 13.12
C ASP A 59 -1.26 18.83 11.67
N ILE A 60 -1.94 18.06 10.80
CA ILE A 60 -2.15 18.40 9.39
C ILE A 60 -3.64 18.33 9.05
N PRO A 61 -4.10 19.06 8.03
CA PRO A 61 -5.51 19.06 7.64
C PRO A 61 -5.98 17.71 7.07
N TYR A 62 -7.28 17.43 7.26
CA TYR A 62 -8.00 16.38 6.57
C TYR A 62 -8.99 16.99 5.57
N VAL A 63 -8.91 16.61 4.31
CA VAL A 63 -9.71 17.11 3.19
C VAL A 63 -10.48 15.96 2.56
N LYS A 64 -11.82 16.09 2.45
CA LYS A 64 -12.72 15.07 1.87
C LYS A 64 -12.89 15.25 0.36
N ASP A 65 -11.80 15.49 -0.34
CA ASP A 65 -11.71 15.56 -1.80
C ASP A 65 -10.25 15.33 -2.21
N VAL A 66 -9.99 14.15 -2.75
CA VAL A 66 -8.64 13.73 -3.14
C VAL A 66 -8.05 14.67 -4.19
N GLN A 67 -8.84 15.02 -5.21
CA GLN A 67 -8.34 15.86 -6.30
C GLN A 67 -8.01 17.28 -5.84
N GLN A 68 -8.87 17.86 -5.02
CA GLN A 68 -8.65 19.16 -4.42
C GLN A 68 -7.40 19.14 -3.52
N ALA A 69 -7.26 18.13 -2.66
CA ALA A 69 -6.12 18.01 -1.76
C ALA A 69 -4.78 17.91 -2.51
N LEU A 70 -4.72 17.14 -3.60
CA LEU A 70 -3.50 17.01 -4.40
C LEU A 70 -3.07 18.34 -5.00
N GLN A 71 -4.02 19.20 -5.40
CA GLN A 71 -3.76 20.52 -6.01
C GLN A 71 -3.45 21.58 -4.97
N ASP A 72 -4.31 21.75 -3.96
CA ASP A 72 -4.24 22.86 -3.00
C ASP A 72 -3.01 22.78 -2.08
N TYR A 73 -2.46 21.59 -1.88
CA TYR A 73 -1.32 21.34 -1.00
C TYR A 73 0.00 21.11 -1.75
N ASP A 74 0.09 21.41 -3.05
CA ASP A 74 1.30 21.22 -3.88
C ASP A 74 1.93 19.84 -3.66
N VAL A 75 1.11 18.79 -3.69
CA VAL A 75 1.51 17.41 -3.38
C VAL A 75 2.44 16.89 -4.46
N GLN A 76 3.56 16.32 -4.06
CA GLN A 76 4.55 15.69 -4.94
C GLN A 76 4.50 14.16 -4.84
N VAL A 77 4.09 13.62 -3.68
CA VAL A 77 3.99 12.18 -3.42
C VAL A 77 2.66 11.87 -2.74
N ALA A 78 1.89 10.97 -3.28
CA ALA A 78 0.70 10.39 -2.66
C ALA A 78 1.04 9.04 -2.03
N VAL A 79 0.71 8.88 -0.75
CA VAL A 79 0.82 7.61 -0.03
C VAL A 79 -0.57 7.01 0.08
N VAL A 80 -0.87 6.00 -0.74
CA VAL A 80 -2.18 5.36 -0.81
C VAL A 80 -2.22 4.15 0.11
N SER A 81 -3.01 4.23 1.16
CA SER A 81 -3.19 3.20 2.21
C SER A 81 -4.67 2.87 2.46
N SER A 82 -5.48 2.95 1.42
CA SER A 82 -6.91 2.62 1.42
C SER A 82 -7.17 1.11 1.48
N GLU A 83 -8.40 0.73 1.28
CA GLU A 83 -8.78 -0.65 0.95
C GLU A 83 -8.19 -1.05 -0.40
N ALA A 84 -7.90 -2.35 -0.56
CA ALA A 84 -7.25 -2.88 -1.75
C ALA A 84 -8.04 -2.62 -3.05
N GLU A 85 -9.36 -2.56 -2.94
CA GLU A 85 -10.30 -2.34 -4.04
C GLU A 85 -10.15 -0.94 -4.64
N ARG A 86 -9.73 0.04 -3.83
CA ARG A 86 -9.58 1.45 -4.26
C ARG A 86 -8.14 1.83 -4.60
N HIS A 87 -7.17 0.94 -4.37
CA HIS A 87 -5.76 1.23 -4.58
C HIS A 87 -5.46 1.75 -5.98
N CYS A 88 -5.93 1.06 -7.02
CA CYS A 88 -5.64 1.44 -8.39
C CYS A 88 -6.32 2.75 -8.78
N ASP A 89 -7.59 2.96 -8.44
CA ASP A 89 -8.30 4.18 -8.76
C ASP A 89 -7.63 5.42 -8.16
N LEU A 90 -7.37 5.39 -6.86
CA LEU A 90 -6.71 6.50 -6.15
C LEU A 90 -5.29 6.76 -6.68
N SER A 91 -4.56 5.69 -7.01
CA SER A 91 -3.20 5.81 -7.56
C SER A 91 -3.19 6.34 -9.00
N ILE A 92 -4.17 5.97 -9.83
CA ILE A 92 -4.35 6.51 -11.19
C ILE A 92 -4.64 8.01 -11.11
N ARG A 93 -5.58 8.42 -10.26
CA ARG A 93 -5.92 9.84 -10.06
C ARG A 93 -4.72 10.67 -9.61
N ALA A 94 -3.89 10.13 -8.71
CA ALA A 94 -2.65 10.78 -8.30
C ALA A 94 -1.64 10.85 -9.46
N ALA A 95 -1.45 9.77 -10.22
CA ALA A 95 -0.55 9.74 -11.36
C ALA A 95 -0.97 10.73 -12.47
N GLU A 96 -2.26 10.78 -12.80
CA GLU A 96 -2.82 11.71 -13.77
C GLU A 96 -2.69 13.20 -13.33
N ALA A 97 -2.67 13.44 -12.02
CA ALA A 97 -2.35 14.74 -11.45
C ALA A 97 -0.83 15.07 -11.45
N GLY A 98 0.01 14.18 -11.98
CA GLY A 98 1.48 14.37 -12.00
C GLY A 98 2.17 14.08 -10.67
N VAL A 99 1.49 13.42 -9.74
CA VAL A 99 1.96 13.12 -8.39
C VAL A 99 2.58 11.71 -8.35
N HIS A 100 3.77 11.58 -7.76
CA HIS A 100 4.42 10.29 -7.54
C HIS A 100 3.62 9.47 -6.52
N VAL A 101 3.63 8.13 -6.64
CA VAL A 101 2.76 7.27 -5.81
C VAL A 101 3.58 6.26 -5.02
N VAL A 102 3.27 6.15 -3.74
CA VAL A 102 3.59 5.02 -2.88
C VAL A 102 2.28 4.35 -2.49
N GLN A 103 2.01 3.18 -3.04
CA GLN A 103 0.77 2.44 -2.81
C GLN A 103 1.00 1.25 -1.90
N ASP A 104 0.07 0.98 -1.02
CA ASP A 104 0.06 -0.26 -0.23
C ASP A 104 -0.23 -1.49 -1.10
N LYS A 105 0.06 -2.65 -0.59
CA LYS A 105 -0.21 -3.95 -1.22
C LYS A 105 -1.64 -4.46 -0.87
N PRO A 106 -2.22 -5.30 -1.70
CA PRO A 106 -1.83 -5.66 -3.07
C PRO A 106 -2.01 -4.49 -4.04
N MET A 107 -1.46 -4.58 -5.25
CA MET A 107 -1.64 -3.54 -6.26
C MET A 107 -3.13 -3.37 -6.58
N SER A 108 -3.82 -4.46 -6.86
CA SER A 108 -5.26 -4.58 -7.00
C SER A 108 -5.67 -6.05 -6.87
N THR A 109 -6.97 -6.28 -6.85
CA THR A 109 -7.60 -7.60 -6.98
C THR A 109 -7.90 -7.98 -8.42
N SER A 110 -7.72 -7.04 -9.35
CA SER A 110 -8.01 -7.16 -10.77
C SER A 110 -6.77 -6.86 -11.62
N ILE A 111 -6.42 -7.79 -12.52
CA ILE A 111 -5.30 -7.61 -13.45
C ILE A 111 -5.56 -6.43 -14.40
N SER A 112 -6.79 -6.26 -14.87
CA SER A 112 -7.15 -5.15 -15.75
C SER A 112 -6.98 -3.78 -15.09
N GLU A 113 -7.21 -3.67 -13.79
CA GLU A 113 -6.93 -2.45 -13.03
C GLU A 113 -5.43 -2.23 -12.88
N CYS A 114 -4.66 -3.29 -12.63
CA CYS A 114 -3.20 -3.19 -12.61
C CYS A 114 -2.67 -2.67 -13.95
N ASP A 115 -3.17 -3.19 -15.08
CA ASP A 115 -2.78 -2.75 -16.42
C ASP A 115 -3.12 -1.26 -16.65
N ARG A 116 -4.29 -0.81 -16.20
CA ARG A 116 -4.69 0.60 -16.26
C ARG A 116 -3.76 1.49 -15.44
N LEU A 117 -3.42 1.07 -14.22
CA LEU A 117 -2.50 1.81 -13.37
C LEU A 117 -1.11 1.91 -13.99
N VAL A 118 -0.57 0.80 -14.52
CA VAL A 118 0.72 0.81 -15.22
C VAL A 118 0.68 1.79 -16.39
N ALA A 119 -0.35 1.73 -17.22
CA ALA A 119 -0.52 2.65 -18.35
C ALA A 119 -0.60 4.13 -17.91
N ALA A 120 -1.30 4.45 -16.83
CA ALA A 120 -1.41 5.81 -16.30
C ALA A 120 -0.06 6.32 -15.78
N VAL A 121 0.69 5.48 -15.06
CA VAL A 121 2.03 5.81 -14.54
C VAL A 121 3.02 6.04 -15.69
N GLU A 122 3.00 5.21 -16.72
CA GLU A 122 3.85 5.36 -17.91
C GLU A 122 3.51 6.64 -18.69
N ALA A 123 2.23 6.91 -18.91
CA ALA A 123 1.77 8.10 -19.61
C ALA A 123 2.11 9.40 -18.87
N SER A 124 2.01 9.41 -17.56
CA SER A 124 2.29 10.57 -16.71
C SER A 124 3.79 10.77 -16.43
N GLY A 125 4.62 9.74 -16.63
CA GLY A 125 6.05 9.78 -16.31
C GLY A 125 6.38 9.89 -14.81
N VAL A 126 5.40 9.67 -13.93
CA VAL A 126 5.59 9.69 -12.48
C VAL A 126 6.31 8.43 -12.00
N LYS A 127 6.78 8.46 -10.77
CA LYS A 127 7.31 7.28 -10.09
C LYS A 127 6.20 6.59 -9.32
N PHE A 128 6.18 5.27 -9.41
CA PHE A 128 5.27 4.40 -8.68
C PHE A 128 6.05 3.36 -7.88
N LEU A 129 5.69 3.17 -6.63
CA LEU A 129 6.20 2.12 -5.77
C LEU A 129 5.01 1.43 -5.09
N MET A 130 4.78 0.15 -5.39
CA MET A 130 3.95 -0.67 -4.52
C MET A 130 4.78 -1.10 -3.32
N TRP A 131 4.37 -0.62 -2.14
CA TRP A 131 5.04 -1.01 -0.92
C TRP A 131 4.80 -2.50 -0.62
N ASN A 132 5.88 -3.20 -0.39
CA ASN A 132 5.87 -4.56 0.12
C ASN A 132 7.09 -4.78 1.02
N ARG A 133 7.30 -5.99 1.51
CA ARG A 133 8.41 -6.31 2.42
C ARG A 133 9.72 -6.67 1.73
N ASN A 134 9.86 -6.46 0.42
CA ASN A 134 11.08 -6.83 -0.33
C ASN A 134 12.32 -6.06 0.13
N PHE A 135 12.15 -4.89 0.73
CA PHE A 135 13.24 -4.05 1.21
C PHE A 135 13.61 -4.29 2.68
N LEU A 136 13.14 -5.35 3.29
CA LEU A 136 13.61 -5.75 4.62
C LEU A 136 15.12 -6.02 4.59
N PRO A 137 15.87 -5.59 5.61
CA PRO A 137 17.34 -5.72 5.61
C PRO A 137 17.84 -7.13 5.31
N ALA A 138 17.16 -8.16 5.81
CA ALA A 138 17.53 -9.56 5.55
C ALA A 138 17.39 -9.93 4.06
N LEU A 139 16.34 -9.46 3.39
CA LEU A 139 16.14 -9.74 1.97
C LEU A 139 17.12 -8.95 1.09
N VAL A 140 17.39 -7.70 1.44
CA VAL A 140 18.41 -6.89 0.75
C VAL A 140 19.79 -7.55 0.90
N HIS A 141 20.14 -8.02 2.11
CA HIS A 141 21.39 -8.73 2.35
C HIS A 141 21.47 -10.04 1.54
N ALA A 142 20.40 -10.84 1.54
CA ALA A 142 20.35 -12.07 0.76
C ALA A 142 20.50 -11.82 -0.75
N ARG A 143 19.84 -10.79 -1.28
CA ARG A 143 19.99 -10.40 -2.67
C ARG A 143 21.42 -10.00 -3.00
N ASN A 144 22.04 -9.15 -2.19
CA ASN A 144 23.44 -8.76 -2.38
C ASN A 144 24.36 -9.97 -2.38
N ALA A 145 24.17 -10.92 -1.44
CA ALA A 145 24.97 -12.15 -1.39
C ALA A 145 24.84 -13.01 -2.66
N ILE A 146 23.66 -13.03 -3.28
CA ILE A 146 23.42 -13.69 -4.57
C ILE A 146 24.15 -12.93 -5.70
N GLU A 147 23.97 -11.62 -5.78
CA GLU A 147 24.55 -10.77 -6.84
C GLU A 147 26.08 -10.74 -6.79
N GLU A 148 26.66 -10.78 -5.60
CA GLU A 148 28.11 -10.85 -5.36
C GLU A 148 28.69 -12.29 -5.53
N GLY A 149 27.82 -13.28 -5.80
CA GLY A 149 28.26 -14.66 -6.00
C GLY A 149 28.66 -15.41 -4.73
N GLN A 150 28.38 -14.88 -3.54
CA GLN A 150 28.77 -15.46 -2.25
C GLN A 150 28.19 -16.86 -2.01
N ILE A 151 27.00 -17.14 -2.55
CA ILE A 151 26.33 -18.44 -2.44
C ILE A 151 26.18 -19.17 -3.79
N GLY A 152 26.80 -18.64 -4.85
CA GLY A 152 26.69 -19.16 -6.20
C GLY A 152 25.31 -18.92 -6.83
N GLN A 153 24.98 -19.68 -7.90
CA GLN A 153 23.72 -19.58 -8.59
C GLN A 153 22.60 -20.29 -7.82
N PRO A 154 21.57 -19.59 -7.34
CA PRO A 154 20.42 -20.23 -6.71
C PRO A 154 19.69 -21.13 -7.71
N TYR A 155 19.40 -22.36 -7.33
CA TYR A 155 18.63 -23.32 -8.13
C TYR A 155 17.29 -23.67 -7.49
N ALA A 156 17.10 -23.36 -6.21
CA ALA A 156 15.84 -23.54 -5.50
C ALA A 156 15.73 -22.48 -4.39
N ILE A 157 14.51 -22.02 -4.16
CA ILE A 157 14.15 -21.19 -3.00
C ILE A 157 12.95 -21.83 -2.33
N HIS A 158 13.05 -22.01 -1.01
CA HIS A 158 11.96 -22.44 -0.17
C HIS A 158 11.52 -21.24 0.70
N VAL A 159 10.25 -20.92 0.69
CA VAL A 159 9.69 -19.85 1.52
C VAL A 159 8.53 -20.40 2.31
N ASP A 160 8.72 -20.48 3.63
CA ASP A 160 7.63 -20.78 4.56
C ASP A 160 7.08 -19.46 5.11
N PHE A 161 5.83 -19.18 4.84
CA PHE A 161 5.17 -17.98 5.31
C PHE A 161 4.01 -18.36 6.22
N TYR A 162 4.21 -18.13 7.51
CA TYR A 162 3.22 -18.40 8.54
C TYR A 162 2.57 -17.11 8.98
N PHE A 163 1.26 -17.11 8.97
CA PHE A 163 0.45 -15.99 9.38
C PHE A 163 -0.56 -16.45 10.43
N ALA A 164 -0.51 -15.84 11.60
CA ALA A 164 -1.47 -16.12 12.65
C ALA A 164 -2.79 -15.41 12.33
N LYS A 165 -3.71 -16.16 11.73
CA LYS A 165 -5.08 -15.70 11.53
C LYS A 165 -5.70 -15.40 12.90
N ASP A 166 -6.46 -14.31 12.98
CA ASP A 166 -7.14 -13.85 14.19
C ASP A 166 -6.22 -13.42 15.36
N SER A 167 -4.91 -13.38 15.15
CA SER A 167 -4.01 -12.89 16.21
C SER A 167 -4.16 -11.40 16.47
N GLY A 168 -4.61 -10.62 15.48
CA GLY A 168 -4.77 -9.18 15.59
C GLY A 168 -3.59 -8.45 16.26
N PRO A 169 -3.67 -7.17 16.50
CA PRO A 169 -2.67 -6.49 17.30
C PRO A 169 -2.61 -7.07 18.73
N PRO A 170 -1.45 -7.06 19.38
CA PRO A 170 -1.28 -7.62 20.74
C PRO A 170 -2.37 -7.13 21.67
N LYS A 171 -2.82 -8.02 22.60
CA LYS A 171 -3.75 -7.61 23.66
C LYS A 171 -3.19 -6.40 24.38
N GLY A 172 -4.00 -5.35 24.50
CA GLY A 172 -3.59 -4.08 25.14
C GLY A 172 -3.20 -2.97 24.16
N SER A 173 -3.06 -3.25 22.87
CA SER A 173 -2.88 -2.21 21.84
C SER A 173 -4.20 -1.77 21.19
N ARG A 174 -5.33 -2.29 21.66
CA ARG A 174 -6.68 -1.96 21.20
C ARG A 174 -7.44 -1.22 22.30
N ALA A 175 -8.31 -0.31 21.88
CA ALA A 175 -9.32 0.21 22.78
C ALA A 175 -10.27 -0.91 23.24
N GLU A 176 -10.79 -0.81 24.47
CA GLU A 176 -11.77 -1.75 24.98
C GLU A 176 -13.02 -1.73 24.07
N GLY A 177 -13.41 -2.90 23.55
CA GLY A 177 -14.54 -3.03 22.62
C GLY A 177 -14.19 -2.84 21.16
N GLU A 178 -12.94 -2.52 20.79
CA GLU A 178 -12.53 -2.45 19.39
C GLU A 178 -12.47 -3.84 18.75
N PRO A 179 -13.11 -4.07 17.58
CA PRO A 179 -13.09 -5.36 16.90
C PRO A 179 -11.68 -5.80 16.55
N VAL A 180 -11.43 -7.10 16.57
CA VAL A 180 -10.11 -7.71 16.34
C VAL A 180 -9.54 -7.39 14.97
N THR A 181 -10.39 -7.25 13.98
CA THR A 181 -10.04 -7.05 12.57
C THR A 181 -11.02 -6.09 11.92
N SER A 182 -11.18 -4.89 12.48
CA SER A 182 -12.20 -3.96 12.03
C SER A 182 -12.17 -3.70 10.51
N TRP A 183 -10.99 -3.52 9.94
CA TRP A 183 -10.85 -3.30 8.50
C TRP A 183 -11.17 -4.55 7.66
N LEU A 184 -10.76 -5.75 8.11
CA LEU A 184 -11.05 -7.02 7.42
C LEU A 184 -12.53 -7.34 7.50
N ASP A 185 -13.16 -7.11 8.67
CA ASP A 185 -14.59 -7.30 8.85
C ASP A 185 -15.38 -6.36 7.95
N HIS A 186 -14.94 -5.11 7.80
CA HIS A 186 -15.56 -4.15 6.89
C HIS A 186 -15.38 -4.55 5.42
N GLN A 187 -14.20 -5.00 5.02
CA GLN A 187 -13.98 -5.54 3.67
C GLN A 187 -14.86 -6.76 3.40
N ILE A 188 -14.90 -7.71 4.33
CA ILE A 188 -15.77 -8.89 4.20
C ILE A 188 -17.24 -8.47 4.14
N ALA A 189 -17.68 -7.57 4.99
CA ALA A 189 -19.05 -7.08 4.98
C ALA A 189 -19.39 -6.36 3.67
N ALA A 190 -18.52 -5.51 3.15
CA ALA A 190 -18.71 -4.85 1.87
C ALA A 190 -18.83 -5.86 0.71
N HIS A 191 -17.97 -6.88 0.67
CA HIS A 191 -18.04 -7.94 -0.34
C HIS A 191 -19.29 -8.81 -0.23
N ILE A 192 -19.73 -9.12 0.98
CA ILE A 192 -20.95 -9.94 1.20
C ILE A 192 -22.21 -9.15 0.91
N THR A 193 -22.24 -7.88 1.26
CA THR A 193 -23.44 -7.04 1.12
C THR A 193 -23.59 -6.40 -0.26
N GLY A 194 -22.54 -6.47 -1.10
CA GLY A 194 -22.56 -5.80 -2.40
C GLY A 194 -22.72 -4.28 -2.28
N ALA A 195 -22.27 -3.69 -1.18
CA ALA A 195 -22.41 -2.26 -0.91
C ALA A 195 -21.73 -1.37 -1.96
N ASP A 196 -20.81 -1.93 -2.71
CA ASP A 196 -20.11 -1.33 -3.85
C ASP A 196 -20.77 -1.61 -5.21
N GLY A 197 -21.97 -2.24 -5.23
CA GLY A 197 -22.69 -2.58 -6.46
C GLY A 197 -22.09 -3.75 -7.25
N GLY A 198 -21.05 -4.38 -6.75
CA GLY A 198 -20.43 -5.54 -7.34
C GLY A 198 -21.16 -6.84 -6.99
N VAL A 199 -21.71 -7.50 -7.98
CA VAL A 199 -22.36 -8.80 -7.80
C VAL A 199 -21.28 -9.85 -7.51
N GLY A 200 -21.25 -10.37 -6.27
CA GLY A 200 -20.66 -11.67 -6.00
C GLY A 200 -19.16 -11.81 -6.12
N GLN A 201 -18.38 -10.82 -5.75
CA GLN A 201 -16.94 -11.04 -5.56
C GLN A 201 -16.73 -11.86 -4.28
N GLU A 202 -16.09 -13.02 -4.43
CA GLU A 202 -15.67 -13.79 -3.26
C GLU A 202 -14.72 -12.97 -2.38
N PRO A 203 -14.80 -13.08 -1.05
CA PRO A 203 -13.87 -12.44 -0.14
C PRO A 203 -12.43 -12.74 -0.59
N MET A 204 -11.57 -11.72 -0.57
CA MET A 204 -10.16 -11.93 -0.85
C MET A 204 -9.56 -12.93 0.13
N GLY A 205 -9.29 -14.14 -0.34
CA GLY A 205 -8.60 -15.14 0.47
C GLY A 205 -7.18 -14.70 0.82
N GLU A 206 -6.63 -15.27 1.87
CA GLU A 206 -5.28 -15.00 2.38
C GLU A 206 -4.20 -15.06 1.29
N LEU A 207 -4.36 -15.92 0.30
CA LEU A 207 -3.42 -16.01 -0.81
C LEU A 207 -3.32 -14.70 -1.61
N LYS A 208 -4.45 -14.01 -1.83
CA LYS A 208 -4.45 -12.71 -2.54
C LYS A 208 -3.90 -11.58 -1.68
N ILE A 209 -4.14 -11.61 -0.37
CA ILE A 209 -3.75 -10.55 0.56
C ILE A 209 -2.30 -10.71 1.01
N GLU A 210 -1.89 -11.90 1.40
CA GLU A 210 -0.60 -12.18 2.03
C GLU A 210 0.37 -12.97 1.13
N GLY A 211 -0.12 -13.72 0.16
CA GLY A 211 0.72 -14.48 -0.79
C GLY A 211 1.65 -13.61 -1.62
N ILE A 212 1.36 -12.32 -1.74
CA ILE A 212 2.23 -11.36 -2.40
C ILE A 212 3.62 -11.27 -1.74
N TYR A 213 3.72 -11.51 -0.44
CA TYR A 213 5.00 -11.46 0.25
C TYR A 213 5.94 -12.60 -0.18
N PRO A 214 5.60 -13.89 -0.02
CA PRO A 214 6.48 -14.99 -0.44
C PRO A 214 6.77 -14.96 -1.94
N LEU A 215 5.77 -14.64 -2.78
CA LEU A 215 5.97 -14.52 -4.22
C LEU A 215 6.91 -13.35 -4.56
N GLY A 216 6.72 -12.21 -3.90
CA GLY A 216 7.59 -11.05 -4.04
C GLY A 216 9.03 -11.33 -3.61
N TYR A 217 9.24 -12.09 -2.53
CA TYR A 217 10.58 -12.48 -2.07
C TYR A 217 11.30 -13.33 -3.11
N ILE A 218 10.62 -14.35 -3.66
CA ILE A 218 11.18 -15.21 -4.70
C ILE A 218 11.58 -14.38 -5.93
N GLN A 219 10.68 -13.53 -6.39
CA GLN A 219 10.95 -12.70 -7.56
C GLN A 219 12.07 -11.69 -7.31
N TYR A 220 12.09 -11.07 -6.13
CA TYR A 220 13.14 -10.12 -5.74
C TYR A 220 14.53 -10.77 -5.66
N LEU A 221 14.60 -11.96 -5.09
CA LEU A 221 15.87 -12.66 -4.92
C LEU A 221 16.40 -13.25 -6.24
N LEU A 222 15.53 -13.82 -7.08
CA LEU A 222 15.95 -14.45 -8.32
C LEU A 222 16.02 -13.49 -9.52
N GLY A 223 15.25 -12.41 -9.53
CA GLY A 223 15.09 -11.52 -10.69
C GLY A 223 14.50 -12.22 -11.92
N ALA A 224 13.95 -13.42 -11.77
CA ALA A 224 13.48 -14.26 -12.85
C ALA A 224 11.95 -14.16 -13.05
N LYS A 225 11.51 -14.35 -14.30
CA LYS A 225 10.07 -14.44 -14.60
C LYS A 225 9.55 -15.83 -14.26
N VAL A 226 8.36 -15.88 -13.64
CA VAL A 226 7.62 -17.13 -13.42
C VAL A 226 7.09 -17.65 -14.76
N ASN A 227 7.40 -18.89 -15.11
CA ASN A 227 6.92 -19.51 -16.36
C ASN A 227 5.96 -20.67 -16.12
N ARG A 228 5.89 -21.20 -14.90
CA ARG A 228 4.97 -22.28 -14.54
C ARG A 228 4.62 -22.22 -13.05
N VAL A 229 3.35 -22.44 -12.75
CA VAL A 229 2.84 -22.48 -11.37
C VAL A 229 2.07 -23.78 -11.17
N PHE A 230 2.30 -24.41 -10.03
CA PHE A 230 1.49 -25.53 -9.54
C PHE A 230 0.98 -25.16 -8.16
N THR A 231 -0.32 -25.33 -7.93
CA THR A 231 -0.94 -25.07 -6.64
C THR A 231 -1.71 -26.30 -6.18
N ARG A 232 -1.76 -26.48 -4.88
CA ARG A 232 -2.63 -27.43 -4.22
C ARG A 232 -3.27 -26.71 -3.03
N THR A 233 -4.58 -26.65 -3.01
CA THR A 233 -5.40 -26.09 -1.93
C THR A 233 -5.92 -27.22 -1.06
#